data_69db8c73806a662ee08a1fb8197f54c5
#
_entry.id   69db8c73806a662ee08a1fb8197f54c5
#
_cell.length_a   1.000
_cell.length_b   1.000
_cell.length_c   1.000
_cell.angle_alpha   90.00
_cell.angle_beta   90.00
_cell.angle_gamma   90.00
#
_symmetry.space_group_name_H-M   'P 1'
#
loop_
_entity.id
_entity.type
_entity.pdbx_description
1 polymer ?
#
loop_
_entity_poly.entity_id
_entity_poly.type
_entity_poly.pdbx_seq_one_letter_code
_entity_poly.pdbx_strand_id
1 'polypeptide(L)'
;VMIDQACQAQTLRGFAEGEAIQGAAMAFHESKGVTIHRWSDDILGQLEGAWQEVIAAEIAGNEDAKTIWESYSKFRSEYDVWRKNGYLN
;
A
#
# COMPACT_ATOMS: atom_id res chain seq x y z
N VAL A 1 -26.72 -12.94 0.05
CA VAL A 1 -26.02 -13.34 -1.18
C VAL A 1 -25.98 -12.19 -2.18
N MET A 2 -27.10 -11.60 -2.52
CA MET A 2 -27.17 -10.48 -3.48
C MET A 2 -26.38 -9.25 -3.00
N ILE A 3 -26.48 -8.90 -1.73
CA ILE A 3 -25.77 -7.76 -1.14
C ILE A 3 -24.26 -8.03 -1.15
N ASP A 4 -23.83 -9.22 -0.78
CA ASP A 4 -22.41 -9.60 -0.79
C ASP A 4 -21.83 -9.56 -2.20
N GLN A 5 -22.55 -10.08 -3.18
CA GLN A 5 -22.14 -10.03 -4.58
C GLN A 5 -22.05 -8.60 -5.11
N ALA A 6 -23.01 -7.75 -4.76
CA ALA A 6 -23.00 -6.34 -5.14
C ALA A 6 -21.81 -5.60 -4.53
N CYS A 7 -21.49 -5.87 -3.25
CA CYS A 7 -20.33 -5.29 -2.58
C CYS A 7 -19.02 -5.73 -3.23
N GLN A 8 -18.88 -7.01 -3.54
CA GLN A 8 -17.69 -7.54 -4.22
C GLN A 8 -17.51 -6.93 -5.61
N ALA A 9 -18.59 -6.88 -6.39
CA ALA A 9 -18.55 -6.28 -7.72
C ALA A 9 -18.20 -4.79 -7.67
N GLN A 10 -18.76 -4.05 -6.73
CA GLN A 10 -18.48 -2.62 -6.57
C GLN A 10 -17.05 -2.36 -6.06
N THR A 11 -16.53 -3.21 -5.19
CA THR A 11 -15.13 -3.12 -4.73
C THR A 11 -14.16 -3.30 -5.89
N LEU A 12 -14.36 -4.32 -6.71
CA LEU A 12 -13.53 -4.57 -7.89
C LEU A 12 -13.62 -3.43 -8.90
N ARG A 13 -14.82 -2.96 -9.17
CA ARG A 13 -15.07 -1.84 -10.07
C ARG A 13 -14.40 -0.55 -9.56
N GLY A 14 -14.58 -0.22 -8.30
CA GLY A 14 -13.98 0.96 -7.68
C GLY A 14 -12.46 0.93 -7.72
N PHE A 15 -11.86 -0.22 -7.47
CA PHE A 15 -10.42 -0.41 -7.60
C PHE A 15 -9.94 -0.20 -9.04
N ALA A 16 -10.59 -0.83 -10.01
CA ALA A 16 -10.21 -0.73 -11.41
C ALA A 16 -10.37 0.70 -11.96
N GLU A 17 -11.47 1.36 -11.66
CA GLU A 17 -11.72 2.75 -12.07
C GLU A 17 -10.73 3.70 -11.39
N GLY A 18 -10.46 3.52 -10.10
CA GLY A 18 -9.50 4.33 -9.35
C GLY A 18 -8.10 4.28 -9.95
N GLU A 19 -7.64 3.09 -10.31
CA GLU A 19 -6.34 2.92 -10.98
C GLU A 19 -6.32 3.53 -12.38
N ALA A 20 -7.40 3.35 -13.13
CA ALA A 20 -7.48 3.81 -14.52
C ALA A 20 -7.41 5.33 -14.68
N ILE A 21 -7.96 6.09 -13.73
CA ILE A 21 -8.02 7.56 -13.82
C ILE A 21 -6.73 8.26 -13.33
N GLN A 22 -5.82 7.55 -12.67
CA GLN A 22 -4.65 8.18 -12.04
C GLN A 22 -3.74 8.89 -13.05
N GLY A 23 -3.45 8.25 -14.17
CA GLY A 23 -2.57 8.83 -15.19
C GLY A 23 -3.12 10.13 -15.76
N ALA A 24 -4.40 10.16 -16.12
CA ALA A 24 -5.06 11.36 -16.65
C ALA A 24 -5.15 12.48 -15.60
N ALA A 25 -5.43 12.14 -14.34
CA ALA A 25 -5.46 13.11 -13.26
C ALA A 25 -4.09 13.75 -13.01
N MET A 26 -3.02 12.96 -13.03
CA MET A 26 -1.66 13.47 -12.90
C MET A 26 -1.30 14.42 -14.05
N ALA A 27 -1.60 14.03 -15.28
CA ALA A 27 -1.37 14.87 -16.46
C ALA A 27 -2.14 16.19 -16.39
N PHE A 28 -3.39 16.15 -15.91
CA PHE A 28 -4.19 17.36 -15.69
C PHE A 28 -3.52 18.31 -14.69
N HIS A 29 -3.06 17.80 -13.57
CA HIS A 29 -2.38 18.62 -12.56
C HIS A 29 -1.07 19.22 -13.08
N GLU A 30 -0.28 18.46 -13.82
CA GLU A 30 0.93 18.97 -14.48
C GLU A 30 0.62 20.10 -15.47
N SER A 31 -0.47 19.96 -16.23
CA SER A 31 -0.91 21.00 -17.16
C SER A 31 -1.30 22.32 -16.47
N LYS A 32 -1.61 22.26 -15.18
CA LYS A 32 -1.94 23.44 -14.34
C LYS A 32 -0.75 23.96 -13.53
N GLY A 33 0.44 23.49 -13.82
CA GLY A 33 1.67 23.95 -13.16
C GLY A 33 2.00 23.26 -11.84
N VAL A 34 1.30 22.19 -11.51
CA VAL A 34 1.63 21.37 -10.34
C VAL A 34 2.82 20.48 -10.68
N THR A 35 3.82 20.47 -9.84
CA THR A 35 4.98 19.60 -9.99
C THR A 35 4.76 18.33 -9.18
N ILE A 36 4.85 17.17 -9.85
CA ILE A 36 4.73 15.86 -9.20
C ILE A 36 6.12 15.39 -8.82
N HIS A 37 6.35 15.21 -7.52
CA HIS A 37 7.62 14.75 -6.98
C HIS A 37 7.50 13.31 -6.48
N ARG A 38 8.54 12.53 -6.74
CA ARG A 38 8.74 11.25 -6.07
C ARG A 38 9.76 11.44 -4.95
N TRP A 39 9.45 10.89 -3.79
CA TRP A 39 10.40 10.89 -2.68
C TRP A 39 11.62 10.03 -3.03
N SER A 40 12.78 10.47 -2.63
CA SER A 40 14.03 9.72 -2.85
C SER A 40 14.02 8.40 -2.04
N ASP A 41 14.74 7.42 -2.53
CA ASP A 41 14.86 6.14 -1.84
C ASP A 41 15.50 6.28 -0.46
N ASP A 42 16.40 7.25 -0.29
CA ASP A 42 17.00 7.58 1.00
C ASP A 42 15.95 8.05 2.03
N ILE A 43 15.09 8.99 1.63
CA ILE A 43 14.00 9.48 2.50
C ILE A 43 13.02 8.34 2.82
N LEU A 44 12.64 7.55 1.82
CA LEU A 44 11.75 6.40 2.02
C LEU A 44 12.36 5.37 2.98
N GLY A 45 13.66 5.12 2.87
CA GLY A 45 14.38 4.24 3.78
C GLY A 45 14.41 4.74 5.23
N GLN A 46 14.59 6.05 5.42
CA GLN A 46 14.52 6.66 6.75
C GLN A 46 13.13 6.58 7.37
N LEU A 47 12.08 6.81 6.56
CA LEU A 47 10.69 6.67 7.01
C LEU A 47 10.37 5.21 7.39
N GLU A 48 10.83 4.26 6.60
CA GLU A 48 10.66 2.84 6.89
C GLU A 48 11.37 2.45 8.19
N GLY A 49 12.59 2.91 8.41
CA GLY A 49 13.33 2.70 9.65
C GLY A 49 12.62 3.25 10.87
N ALA A 50 12.13 4.49 10.79
CA ALA A 50 11.36 5.11 11.86
C ALA A 50 10.05 4.35 12.15
N TRP A 51 9.37 3.89 11.11
CA TRP A 51 8.17 3.09 11.26
C TRP A 51 8.43 1.74 11.94
N GLN A 52 9.54 1.08 11.62
CA GLN A 52 9.94 -0.16 12.28
C GLN A 52 10.21 0.04 13.79
N GLU A 53 10.82 1.16 14.16
CA GLU A 53 11.04 1.51 15.57
C GLU A 53 9.72 1.70 16.33
N VAL A 54 8.77 2.41 15.73
CA VAL A 54 7.44 2.62 16.32
C VAL A 54 6.70 1.29 16.50
N ILE A 55 6.71 0.44 15.49
CA ILE A 55 6.08 -0.88 15.56
C ILE A 55 6.73 -1.74 16.64
N ALA A 56 8.05 -1.76 16.74
CA ALA A 56 8.76 -2.52 17.77
C ALA A 56 8.36 -2.06 19.17
N ALA A 57 8.22 -0.77 19.38
CA ALA A 57 7.77 -0.22 20.66
C ALA A 57 6.31 -0.59 20.97
N GLU A 58 5.43 -0.54 19.99
CA GLU A 58 4.01 -0.86 20.15
C GLU A 58 3.78 -2.34 20.49
N ILE A 59 4.42 -3.25 19.76
CA ILE A 59 4.26 -4.70 19.99
C ILE A 59 4.90 -5.16 21.30
N ALA A 60 5.86 -4.43 21.83
CA ALA A 60 6.49 -4.77 23.11
C ALA A 60 5.52 -4.67 24.31
N GLY A 61 4.50 -3.82 24.20
CA GLY A 61 3.52 -3.58 25.26
C GLY A 61 2.12 -4.09 24.98
N ASN A 62 1.88 -4.73 23.83
CA ASN A 62 0.55 -5.12 23.39
C ASN A 62 0.58 -6.46 22.65
N GLU A 63 0.07 -7.52 23.30
CA GLU A 63 0.05 -8.87 22.74
C GLU A 63 -0.86 -9.00 21.50
N ASP A 64 -1.98 -8.29 21.47
CA ASP A 64 -2.87 -8.30 20.30
C ASP A 64 -2.19 -7.66 19.08
N ALA A 65 -1.54 -6.53 19.29
CA ALA A 65 -0.74 -5.87 18.25
C ALA A 65 0.38 -6.76 17.75
N LYS A 66 1.04 -7.48 18.65
CA LYS A 66 2.09 -8.45 18.30
C LYS A 66 1.54 -9.57 17.42
N THR A 67 0.43 -10.18 17.81
CA THR A 67 -0.20 -11.26 17.04
C THR A 67 -0.60 -10.81 15.64
N ILE A 68 -1.20 -9.65 15.52
CA ILE A 68 -1.58 -9.05 14.23
C ILE A 68 -0.34 -8.77 13.39
N TRP A 69 0.69 -8.20 13.99
CA TRP A 69 1.93 -7.87 13.31
C TRP A 69 2.67 -9.10 12.79
N GLU A 70 2.73 -10.17 13.58
CA GLU A 70 3.36 -11.43 13.16
C GLU A 70 2.66 -12.02 11.92
N SER A 71 1.32 -12.06 11.93
CA SER A 71 0.53 -12.52 10.78
C SER A 71 0.77 -11.65 9.54
N TYR A 72 0.72 -10.35 9.71
CA TYR A 72 0.94 -9.38 8.63
C TYR A 72 2.36 -9.46 8.05
N SER A 73 3.36 -9.52 8.91
CA SER A 73 4.76 -9.58 8.49
C SER A 73 5.09 -10.87 7.76
N LYS A 74 4.52 -11.98 8.22
CA LYS A 74 4.65 -13.28 7.55
C LYS A 74 4.08 -13.20 6.13
N PHE A 75 2.86 -12.70 5.99
CA PHE A 75 2.22 -12.55 4.68
C PHE A 75 3.06 -11.63 3.76
N ARG A 76 3.53 -10.50 4.26
CA ARG A 76 4.37 -9.58 3.46
C ARG A 76 5.64 -10.23 2.98
N SER A 77 6.28 -11.01 3.83
CA SER A 77 7.51 -11.72 3.48
C SER A 77 7.27 -12.76 2.38
N GLU A 78 6.20 -13.52 2.50
CA GLU A 78 5.80 -14.50 1.48
C GLU A 78 5.40 -13.83 0.16
N TYR A 79 4.64 -12.73 0.25
CA TYR A 79 4.18 -11.98 -0.93
C TYR A 79 5.33 -11.26 -1.66
N ASP A 80 6.40 -10.89 -0.98
CA ASP A 80 7.53 -10.17 -1.57
C ASP A 80 8.20 -10.95 -2.71
N VAL A 81 8.20 -12.27 -2.62
CA VAL A 81 8.68 -13.15 -3.70
C VAL A 81 7.83 -12.96 -4.96
N TRP A 82 6.51 -12.95 -4.80
CA TRP A 82 5.60 -12.69 -5.91
C TRP A 82 5.72 -11.25 -6.44
N ARG A 83 5.77 -10.28 -5.55
CA ARG A 83 5.92 -8.87 -5.91
C ARG A 83 7.14 -8.63 -6.79
N LYS A 84 8.25 -9.28 -6.49
CA LYS A 84 9.49 -9.14 -7.25
C LYS A 84 9.48 -9.87 -8.59
N ASN A 85 8.70 -10.92 -8.73
CA ASN A 85 8.76 -11.82 -9.89
C ASN A 85 7.48 -11.84 -10.73
N GLY A 86 6.35 -11.48 -10.17
CA GLY A 86 5.04 -11.59 -10.81
C GLY A 86 4.59 -10.36 -11.59
N TYR A 87 5.24 -9.23 -11.42
CA TYR A 87 4.88 -7.98 -12.10
C TYR A 87 5.98 -7.52 -13.05
N LEU A 88 5.58 -6.99 -14.19
CA LEU A 88 6.48 -6.33 -15.12
C LEU A 88 6.76 -4.90 -14.62
N ASN A 89 8.01 -4.56 -14.51
CA ASN A 89 8.47 -3.24 -14.10
C ASN A 89 9.15 -2.54 -15.28
#